data_1b8e54f9204e59b34b3aa62d3678cad2
#
_entry.id   1b8e54f9204e59b34b3aa62d3678cad2
#
_cell.length_a   1.000
_cell.length_b   1.000
_cell.length_c   1.000
_cell.angle_alpha   90.00
_cell.angle_beta   90.00
_cell.angle_gamma   90.00
#
_symmetry.space_group_name_H-M   'P 1'
#
loop_
_entity.id
_entity.type
_entity.pdbx_description
1 polymer ?
#
loop_
_entity_poly.entity_id
_entity_poly.type
_entity_poly.pdbx_seq_one_letter_code
_entity_poly.pdbx_strand_id
1 'polypeptide(L)'
;INAIVQLLKIIWGRVRYRDLRDNFSYWFIPKGITKNKSFPSGHTSSACALLIVILFCKYYSLPKWTKIALIVFSAAFIIQVALTRIIIGAHYATDVIFAILLAYILFSIADKIAKKFIKKEKEKQYEYNQS
;
A
#
# COMPACT_ATOMS: atom_id res chain seq x y z
N ILE A 1 -2.42 4.15 -5.49
CA ILE A 1 -1.97 4.35 -4.10
C ILE A 1 -1.35 5.73 -3.95
N ASN A 2 -0.29 6.07 -4.68
CA ASN A 2 0.48 7.30 -4.46
C ASN A 2 -0.34 8.59 -4.62
N ALA A 3 -1.26 8.67 -5.57
CA ALA A 3 -2.12 9.84 -5.74
C ALA A 3 -2.99 10.11 -4.50
N ILE A 4 -3.62 9.06 -3.96
CA ILE A 4 -4.43 9.14 -2.73
C ILE A 4 -3.57 9.57 -1.54
N VAL A 5 -2.37 9.00 -1.42
CA VAL A 5 -1.41 9.35 -0.35
C VAL A 5 -0.98 10.82 -0.45
N GLN A 6 -0.72 11.35 -1.64
CA GLN A 6 -0.36 12.76 -1.80
C GLN A 6 -1.51 13.70 -1.43
N LEU A 7 -2.74 13.33 -1.81
CA LEU A 7 -3.94 14.10 -1.43
C LEU A 7 -4.12 14.13 0.10
N LEU A 8 -4.02 12.98 0.76
CA LEU A 8 -4.10 12.88 2.22
C LEU A 8 -3.00 13.68 2.92
N LYS A 9 -1.77 13.72 2.38
CA LYS A 9 -0.69 14.54 2.91
C LYS A 9 -1.01 16.03 2.91
N ILE A 10 -1.66 16.50 1.86
CA ILE A 10 -2.05 17.91 1.73
C ILE A 10 -3.12 18.25 2.78
N ILE A 11 -4.10 17.37 2.96
CA ILE A 11 -5.22 17.59 3.89
C ILE A 11 -4.74 17.50 5.35
N TRP A 12 -3.88 16.53 5.67
CA TRP A 12 -3.50 16.26 7.06
C TRP A 12 -2.42 17.21 7.61
N GLY A 13 -1.41 17.56 6.79
CA GLY A 13 -0.40 18.54 7.17
C GLY A 13 0.41 18.20 8.43
N ARG A 14 0.60 16.91 8.75
CA ARG A 14 1.28 16.44 9.98
C ARG A 14 2.78 16.71 9.96
N VAL A 15 3.32 17.18 11.09
CA VAL A 15 4.76 17.37 11.32
C VAL A 15 5.45 15.99 11.44
N ARG A 16 6.67 15.85 10.93
CA ARG A 16 7.47 14.63 11.09
C ARG A 16 7.99 14.51 12.51
N TYR A 17 8.20 13.29 13.00
CA TYR A 17 8.72 13.04 14.34
C TYR A 17 10.05 13.75 14.60
N ARG A 18 11.02 13.65 13.68
CA ARG A 18 12.34 14.30 13.80
C ARG A 18 12.30 15.83 13.75
N ASP A 19 11.21 16.41 13.24
CA ASP A 19 11.05 17.87 13.11
C ASP A 19 10.16 18.43 14.24
N LEU A 20 9.79 17.57 15.22
CA LEU A 20 9.08 18.00 16.42
C LEU A 20 10.00 18.88 17.26
N ARG A 21 9.53 20.10 17.54
CA ARG A 21 10.04 20.98 18.59
C ARG A 21 9.06 20.90 19.77
N ASP A 22 8.98 21.90 20.60
CA ASP A 22 8.22 21.90 21.87
C ASP A 22 6.70 21.69 21.74
N ASN A 23 6.13 21.67 20.54
CA ASN A 23 4.72 21.47 20.31
C ASN A 23 4.41 20.08 19.78
N PHE A 24 3.80 19.25 20.62
CA PHE A 24 3.27 17.93 20.19
C PHE A 24 2.18 18.09 19.14
N SER A 25 2.37 17.46 17.98
CA SER A 25 1.39 17.51 16.90
C SER A 25 0.33 16.42 17.08
N TYR A 26 -0.91 16.80 17.35
CA TYR A 26 -2.04 15.90 17.36
C TYR A 26 -2.22 15.27 15.97
N TRP A 27 -1.89 13.99 15.86
CA TRP A 27 -1.84 13.29 14.57
C TRP A 27 -3.21 13.03 13.94
N PHE A 28 -4.26 12.93 14.74
CA PHE A 28 -5.63 12.65 14.27
C PHE A 28 -6.43 13.89 13.87
N ILE A 29 -5.91 15.09 14.14
CA ILE A 29 -6.57 16.34 13.72
C ILE A 29 -5.90 16.85 12.45
N PRO A 30 -6.63 16.91 11.30
CA PRO A 30 -6.11 17.52 10.08
C PRO A 30 -5.79 19.00 10.30
N LYS A 31 -4.60 19.42 9.90
CA LYS A 31 -4.14 20.81 10.00
C LYS A 31 -4.28 21.60 8.69
N GLY A 32 -4.81 20.94 7.65
CA GLY A 32 -4.94 21.55 6.34
C GLY A 32 -3.62 21.67 5.58
N ILE A 33 -3.58 22.60 4.62
CA ILE A 33 -2.44 22.79 3.74
C ILE A 33 -1.27 23.42 4.52
N THR A 34 -0.28 22.58 4.83
CA THR A 34 0.97 22.99 5.48
C THR A 34 2.17 22.50 4.67
N LYS A 35 3.38 22.97 5.02
CA LYS A 35 4.63 22.42 4.45
C LYS A 35 4.94 21.00 4.98
N ASN A 36 4.25 20.57 6.03
CA ASN A 36 4.47 19.29 6.69
C ASN A 36 3.72 18.17 5.97
N LYS A 37 4.39 17.06 5.70
CA LYS A 37 3.86 15.95 4.88
C LYS A 37 4.22 14.59 5.50
N SER A 38 4.07 14.45 6.84
CA SER A 38 4.36 13.17 7.49
C SER A 38 3.31 12.12 7.18
N PHE A 39 2.04 12.41 7.39
CA PHE A 39 0.95 11.43 7.27
C PHE A 39 0.29 11.47 5.88
N PRO A 40 0.01 10.31 5.28
CA PRO A 40 0.55 9.00 5.59
C PRO A 40 1.96 8.76 5.00
N SER A 41 2.61 7.62 5.35
CA SER A 41 3.95 7.30 4.83
C SER A 41 3.93 6.95 3.35
N GLY A 42 4.50 7.83 2.51
CA GLY A 42 4.57 7.62 1.06
C GLY A 42 5.50 6.48 0.65
N HIS A 43 6.66 6.34 1.31
CA HIS A 43 7.60 5.25 1.02
C HIS A 43 7.00 3.88 1.37
N THR A 44 6.33 3.78 2.52
CA THR A 44 5.63 2.55 2.90
C THR A 44 4.51 2.21 1.92
N SER A 45 3.70 3.19 1.51
CA SER A 45 2.65 3.00 0.50
C SER A 45 3.22 2.52 -0.84
N SER A 46 4.36 3.09 -1.27
CA SER A 46 5.03 2.66 -2.51
C SER A 46 5.58 1.24 -2.39
N ALA A 47 6.19 0.88 -1.25
CA ALA A 47 6.64 -0.48 -1.00
C ALA A 47 5.48 -1.48 -1.01
N CYS A 48 4.31 -1.10 -0.49
CA CYS A 48 3.11 -1.92 -0.52
C CYS A 48 2.57 -2.18 -1.94
N ALA A 49 3.07 -1.51 -2.99
CA ALA A 49 2.77 -1.89 -4.36
C ALA A 49 3.22 -3.33 -4.68
N LEU A 50 4.21 -3.86 -3.94
CA LEU A 50 4.60 -5.27 -4.04
C LEU A 50 3.49 -6.27 -3.63
N LEU A 51 2.41 -5.83 -3.00
CA LEU A 51 1.23 -6.67 -2.79
C LEU A 51 0.63 -7.17 -4.12
N ILE A 52 0.89 -6.49 -5.24
CA ILE A 52 0.52 -6.95 -6.59
C ILE A 52 1.12 -8.33 -6.91
N VAL A 53 2.29 -8.65 -6.33
CA VAL A 53 2.95 -9.96 -6.48
C VAL A 53 2.07 -11.09 -5.97
N ILE A 54 1.26 -10.85 -4.92
CA ILE A 54 0.31 -11.82 -4.38
C ILE A 54 -0.78 -12.13 -5.41
N LEU A 55 -1.29 -11.10 -6.10
CA LEU A 55 -2.23 -11.30 -7.22
C LEU A 55 -1.59 -12.09 -8.34
N PHE A 56 -0.37 -11.71 -8.72
CA PHE A 56 0.38 -12.44 -9.74
C PHE A 56 0.54 -13.92 -9.36
N CYS A 57 1.00 -14.22 -8.14
CA CYS A 57 1.14 -15.59 -7.64
C CYS A 57 -0.18 -16.37 -7.57
N LYS A 58 -1.32 -15.67 -7.40
CA LYS A 58 -2.65 -16.25 -7.31
C LYS A 58 -3.22 -16.64 -8.68
N TYR A 59 -3.02 -15.79 -9.68
CA TYR A 59 -3.64 -15.95 -11.00
C TYR A 59 -2.75 -16.65 -12.02
N TYR A 60 -1.44 -16.75 -11.77
CA TYR A 60 -0.49 -17.42 -12.64
C TYR A 60 0.00 -18.75 -12.05
N SER A 61 0.18 -19.73 -12.92
CA SER A 61 0.72 -21.06 -12.56
C SER A 61 2.22 -20.98 -12.40
N LEU A 62 2.68 -20.73 -11.16
CA LEU A 62 4.09 -20.73 -10.80
C LEU A 62 4.40 -21.94 -9.89
N PRO A 63 5.64 -22.45 -9.88
CA PRO A 63 6.09 -23.43 -8.92
C PRO A 63 5.86 -22.94 -7.48
N LYS A 64 5.48 -23.88 -6.58
CA LYS A 64 5.16 -23.54 -5.18
C LYS A 64 6.28 -22.75 -4.49
N TRP A 65 7.52 -23.17 -4.66
CA TRP A 65 8.67 -22.53 -4.02
C TRP A 65 8.93 -21.12 -4.55
N THR A 66 8.73 -20.89 -5.86
CA THR A 66 8.81 -19.55 -6.46
C THR A 66 7.75 -18.61 -5.87
N LYS A 67 6.51 -19.08 -5.70
CA LYS A 67 5.44 -18.29 -5.07
C LYS A 67 5.82 -17.91 -3.63
N ILE A 68 6.28 -18.89 -2.84
CA ILE A 68 6.69 -18.65 -1.46
C ILE A 68 7.83 -17.62 -1.41
N ALA A 69 8.88 -17.81 -2.21
CA ALA A 69 10.01 -16.88 -2.26
C ALA A 69 9.59 -15.45 -2.62
N LEU A 70 8.73 -15.27 -3.62
CA LEU A 70 8.24 -13.96 -4.03
C LEU A 70 7.41 -13.29 -2.93
N ILE A 71 6.54 -14.03 -2.25
CA ILE A 71 5.71 -13.50 -1.17
C ILE A 71 6.57 -13.12 0.03
N VAL A 72 7.49 -13.98 0.43
CA VAL A 72 8.40 -13.74 1.57
C VAL A 72 9.29 -12.53 1.28
N PHE A 73 9.88 -12.44 0.09
CA PHE A 73 10.70 -11.29 -0.32
C PHE A 73 9.89 -9.98 -0.29
N SER A 74 8.67 -10.00 -0.85
CA SER A 74 7.80 -8.82 -0.86
C SER A 74 7.43 -8.37 0.56
N ALA A 75 7.08 -9.30 1.43
CA ALA A 75 6.76 -9.01 2.82
C ALA A 75 7.97 -8.45 3.58
N ALA A 76 9.13 -9.08 3.45
CA ALA A 76 10.36 -8.62 4.09
C ALA A 76 10.75 -7.21 3.63
N PHE A 77 10.64 -6.92 2.34
CA PHE A 77 10.93 -5.59 1.80
C PHE A 77 9.96 -4.53 2.35
N ILE A 78 8.65 -4.82 2.39
CA ILE A 78 7.66 -3.90 2.95
C ILE A 78 7.96 -3.60 4.42
N ILE A 79 8.25 -4.64 5.21
CA ILE A 79 8.59 -4.50 6.64
C ILE A 79 9.87 -3.69 6.81
N GLN A 80 10.92 -3.97 6.04
CA GLN A 80 12.18 -3.23 6.09
C GLN A 80 11.97 -1.73 5.80
N VAL A 81 11.25 -1.41 4.73
CA VAL A 81 10.93 -0.01 4.42
C VAL A 81 10.13 0.64 5.54
N ALA A 82 9.11 -0.03 6.05
CA ALA A 82 8.26 0.46 7.13
C ALA A 82 9.07 0.80 8.38
N LEU A 83 9.90 -0.14 8.85
CA LEU A 83 10.76 0.04 10.03
C LEU A 83 11.78 1.16 9.83
N THR A 84 12.41 1.23 8.66
CA THR A 84 13.38 2.29 8.35
C THR A 84 12.75 3.68 8.47
N ARG A 85 11.48 3.86 8.04
CA ARG A 85 10.80 5.17 8.17
C ARG A 85 10.53 5.58 9.61
N ILE A 86 10.32 4.62 10.50
CA ILE A 86 10.15 4.86 11.94
C ILE A 86 11.50 5.17 12.58
N ILE A 87 12.51 4.34 12.34
CA ILE A 87 13.85 4.47 12.95
C ILE A 87 14.50 5.81 12.64
N ILE A 88 14.45 6.29 11.40
CA ILE A 88 15.00 7.60 11.01
C ILE A 88 14.14 8.78 11.46
N GLY A 89 13.06 8.58 12.19
CA GLY A 89 12.16 9.64 12.66
C GLY A 89 11.40 10.36 11.54
N ALA A 90 11.36 9.83 10.32
CA ALA A 90 10.66 10.45 9.21
C ALA A 90 9.14 10.36 9.33
N HIS A 91 8.66 9.30 9.99
CA HIS A 91 7.25 8.99 10.17
C HIS A 91 6.98 8.41 11.55
N TYR A 92 5.78 8.60 12.05
CA TYR A 92 5.28 7.89 13.23
C TYR A 92 4.86 6.47 12.83
N ALA A 93 4.83 5.56 13.80
CA ALA A 93 4.30 4.21 13.58
C ALA A 93 2.87 4.25 12.99
N THR A 94 2.05 5.19 13.44
CA THR A 94 0.68 5.40 12.92
C THR A 94 0.64 5.78 11.44
N ASP A 95 1.61 6.57 10.93
CA ASP A 95 1.70 6.95 9.51
C ASP A 95 1.98 5.71 8.63
N VAL A 96 2.78 4.80 9.17
CA VAL A 96 3.20 3.56 8.52
C VAL A 96 2.06 2.53 8.53
N ILE A 97 1.44 2.31 9.69
CA ILE A 97 0.31 1.39 9.84
C ILE A 97 -0.84 1.82 8.94
N PHE A 98 -1.19 3.10 8.95
CA PHE A 98 -2.24 3.61 8.08
C PHE A 98 -1.92 3.40 6.59
N ALA A 99 -0.67 3.61 6.18
CA ALA A 99 -0.24 3.39 4.80
C ALA A 99 -0.40 1.92 4.38
N ILE A 100 -0.09 0.96 5.27
CA ILE A 100 -0.27 -0.47 5.04
C ILE A 100 -1.76 -0.83 4.94
N LEU A 101 -2.59 -0.33 5.86
CA LEU A 101 -4.04 -0.57 5.85
C LEU A 101 -4.69 -0.01 4.58
N LEU A 102 -4.34 1.21 4.18
CA LEU A 102 -4.81 1.82 2.94
C LEU A 102 -4.42 0.97 1.72
N ALA A 103 -3.16 0.52 1.67
CA ALA A 103 -2.68 -0.32 0.59
C ALA A 103 -3.42 -1.67 0.56
N TYR A 104 -3.70 -2.28 1.71
CA TYR A 104 -4.47 -3.52 1.82
C TYR A 104 -5.91 -3.36 1.31
N ILE A 105 -6.58 -2.25 1.65
CA ILE A 105 -7.94 -1.95 1.15
C ILE A 105 -7.92 -1.84 -0.38
N LEU A 106 -6.99 -1.05 -0.94
CA LEU A 106 -6.88 -0.86 -2.39
C LEU A 106 -6.51 -2.16 -3.12
N PHE A 107 -5.64 -2.98 -2.52
CA PHE A 107 -5.32 -4.31 -3.00
C PHE A 107 -6.55 -5.23 -3.02
N SER A 108 -7.37 -5.21 -1.95
CA SER A 108 -8.59 -6.02 -1.86
C SER A 108 -9.63 -5.63 -2.92
N ILE A 109 -9.73 -4.33 -3.23
CA ILE A 109 -10.58 -3.83 -4.31
C ILE A 109 -10.05 -4.31 -5.66
N ALA A 110 -8.73 -4.20 -5.89
CA ALA A 110 -8.10 -4.69 -7.12
C ALA A 110 -8.30 -6.19 -7.33
N ASP A 111 -8.19 -7.01 -6.29
CA ASP A 111 -8.46 -8.47 -6.37
C ASP A 111 -9.91 -8.76 -6.79
N LYS A 112 -10.89 -8.03 -6.21
CA LYS A 112 -12.31 -8.19 -6.60
C LYS A 112 -12.54 -7.81 -8.07
N ILE A 113 -11.93 -6.74 -8.53
CA ILE A 113 -12.02 -6.28 -9.91
C ILE A 113 -11.38 -7.32 -10.84
N ALA A 114 -10.16 -7.78 -10.53
CA ALA A 114 -9.46 -8.79 -11.32
C ALA A 114 -10.27 -10.09 -11.46
N LYS A 115 -10.86 -10.56 -10.36
CA LYS A 115 -11.76 -11.75 -10.38
C LYS A 115 -12.93 -11.56 -11.35
N LYS A 116 -13.58 -10.39 -11.33
CA LYS A 116 -14.72 -10.10 -12.20
C LYS A 116 -14.33 -10.13 -13.69
N PHE A 117 -13.16 -9.53 -14.01
CA PHE A 117 -12.66 -9.52 -15.38
C PHE A 117 -12.30 -10.93 -15.86
N ILE A 118 -11.56 -11.70 -15.06
CA ILE A 118 -11.16 -13.08 -15.42
C ILE A 118 -12.40 -13.98 -15.63
N LYS A 119 -13.42 -13.82 -14.79
CA LYS A 119 -14.68 -14.57 -14.96
C LYS A 119 -15.34 -14.24 -16.29
N LYS A 120 -15.47 -12.95 -16.62
CA LYS A 120 -16.09 -12.49 -17.87
C LYS A 120 -15.33 -12.97 -19.11
N GLU A 121 -14.01 -12.99 -19.08
CA GLU A 121 -13.21 -13.50 -20.20
C GLU A 121 -13.39 -15.02 -20.39
N LYS A 122 -13.47 -15.79 -19.30
CA LYS A 122 -13.75 -17.23 -19.38
C LYS A 122 -15.14 -17.55 -19.94
N GLU A 123 -16.16 -16.76 -19.54
CA GLU A 123 -17.52 -16.91 -20.09
C GLU A 123 -17.55 -16.65 -21.59
N LYS A 124 -16.93 -15.58 -22.08
CA LYS A 124 -16.82 -15.29 -23.51
C LYS A 124 -16.08 -16.38 -24.29
N GLN A 125 -14.99 -16.90 -23.73
CA GLN A 125 -14.24 -17.97 -24.38
C GLN A 125 -15.03 -19.27 -24.44
N TYR A 126 -15.85 -19.54 -23.44
CA TYR A 126 -16.76 -20.69 -23.44
C TYR A 126 -17.84 -20.54 -24.51
N GLU A 127 -18.48 -19.39 -24.64
CA GLU A 127 -19.49 -19.11 -25.70
C GLU A 127 -18.88 -19.23 -27.08
N TYR A 128 -17.68 -18.69 -27.31
CA TYR A 128 -16.99 -18.81 -28.60
C TYR A 128 -16.68 -20.27 -29.01
N ASN A 129 -16.32 -21.10 -28.04
CA ASN A 129 -16.02 -22.52 -28.33
C ASN A 129 -17.24 -23.37 -28.56
N GLN A 130 -18.47 -22.89 -28.32
CA GLN A 130 -19.72 -23.57 -28.56
C GLN A 130 -20.42 -23.15 -29.87
N SER A 131 -19.98 -22.04 -30.47
CA SER A 131 -20.46 -21.53 -31.76
C SER A 131 -19.64 -22.11 -32.91
#